data_3f38c40136fe609e8a4527c51596e0b7
#
_entry.id   3f38c40136fe609e8a4527c51596e0b7
#
_cell.length_a   1.000
_cell.length_b   1.000
_cell.length_c   1.000
_cell.angle_alpha   90.00
_cell.angle_beta   90.00
_cell.angle_gamma   90.00
#
_symmetry.space_group_name_H-M   'P 1'
#
loop_
_entity.id
_entity.type
_entity.pdbx_description
1 polymer ?
#
loop_
_entity_poly.entity_id
_entity_poly.type
_entity_poly.pdbx_seq_one_letter_code
_entity_poly.pdbx_strand_id
1 'polypeptide(L)'
;MLHSRVSKVLVHSLTSALLAVGVLGAQERPGDKGETAEAKKLRGRPAHPKPSEIDSAANLDALLSRKDKGAFSEAKGATIEGYVVQVEREEDGDYHLTLASAAGETDTKKWVIVEVTPAWQKKSAELTGNNLRKLLGKKVRVTGWLYYEPDEDQPDPRGTRWEIHPVTDIKPAS
;
A
#
# COMPACT_ATOMS: atom_id res chain seq x y z
N MET A 1 44.09 -63.60 -34.56
CA MET A 1 43.00 -62.64 -34.28
C MET A 1 43.20 -62.06 -32.90
N LEU A 2 43.78 -60.86 -32.81
CA LEU A 2 44.09 -60.15 -31.54
C LEU A 2 43.00 -59.17 -31.29
N HIS A 3 42.31 -59.31 -30.15
CA HIS A 3 41.38 -58.30 -29.65
C HIS A 3 42.05 -57.41 -28.61
N SER A 4 42.33 -56.18 -28.98
CA SER A 4 42.84 -55.16 -28.10
C SER A 4 41.69 -54.60 -27.20
N ARG A 5 41.89 -54.73 -25.87
CA ARG A 5 41.04 -54.09 -24.90
C ARG A 5 41.56 -52.69 -24.56
N VAL A 6 40.81 -51.67 -24.94
CA VAL A 6 41.13 -50.30 -24.55
C VAL A 6 40.45 -50.04 -23.20
N SER A 7 41.26 -49.82 -22.14
CA SER A 7 40.78 -49.37 -20.82
C SER A 7 40.44 -47.89 -20.88
N LYS A 8 39.16 -47.59 -20.58
CA LYS A 8 38.71 -46.20 -20.36
C LYS A 8 39.04 -45.75 -18.93
N VAL A 9 39.93 -44.80 -18.81
CA VAL A 9 40.21 -44.09 -17.56
C VAL A 9 39.05 -43.11 -17.32
N LEU A 10 38.34 -43.27 -16.19
CA LEU A 10 37.28 -42.38 -15.76
C LEU A 10 37.88 -41.24 -14.95
N VAL A 11 37.96 -40.06 -15.54
CA VAL A 11 38.40 -38.85 -14.86
C VAL A 11 37.19 -38.29 -14.11
N HIS A 12 37.23 -38.36 -12.80
CA HIS A 12 36.22 -37.68 -11.93
C HIS A 12 36.60 -36.20 -11.82
N SER A 13 35.81 -35.36 -12.51
CA SER A 13 35.87 -33.93 -12.33
C SER A 13 35.07 -33.53 -11.09
N LEU A 14 35.75 -33.10 -10.04
CA LEU A 14 35.11 -32.44 -8.89
C LEU A 14 34.68 -31.03 -9.30
N THR A 15 33.42 -30.87 -9.60
CA THR A 15 32.81 -29.54 -9.73
C THR A 15 32.53 -28.98 -8.34
N SER A 16 33.36 -28.04 -7.88
CA SER A 16 33.10 -27.23 -6.71
C SER A 16 31.88 -26.32 -6.98
N ALA A 17 30.77 -26.62 -6.34
CA ALA A 17 29.62 -25.74 -6.34
C ALA A 17 29.90 -24.54 -5.45
N LEU A 18 30.15 -23.40 -6.10
CA LEU A 18 30.22 -22.09 -5.44
C LEU A 18 28.79 -21.72 -5.07
N LEU A 19 28.46 -21.79 -3.76
CA LEU A 19 27.22 -21.21 -3.24
C LEU A 19 27.35 -19.69 -3.32
N ALA A 20 26.80 -19.09 -4.36
CA ALA A 20 26.54 -17.67 -4.40
C ALA A 20 25.41 -17.37 -3.39
N VAL A 21 25.79 -16.83 -2.24
CA VAL A 21 24.82 -16.19 -1.34
C VAL A 21 24.35 -14.94 -2.06
N GLY A 22 23.25 -15.06 -2.79
CA GLY A 22 22.56 -13.93 -3.39
C GLY A 22 22.03 -13.08 -2.26
N VAL A 23 22.59 -11.88 -2.09
CA VAL A 23 21.94 -10.79 -1.37
C VAL A 23 20.64 -10.57 -2.15
N LEU A 24 19.49 -10.97 -1.56
CA LEU A 24 18.16 -10.58 -2.04
C LEU A 24 18.07 -9.06 -1.88
N GLY A 25 18.52 -8.33 -2.90
CA GLY A 25 18.18 -6.93 -3.06
C GLY A 25 16.65 -6.86 -3.07
N ALA A 26 16.09 -6.03 -2.23
CA ALA A 26 14.66 -5.74 -2.26
C ALA A 26 14.30 -5.32 -3.70
N GLN A 27 13.48 -6.13 -4.37
CA GLN A 27 13.04 -5.85 -5.73
C GLN A 27 12.13 -4.62 -5.66
N GLU A 28 12.52 -3.53 -6.30
CA GLU A 28 11.69 -2.32 -6.38
C GLU A 28 10.35 -2.67 -7.03
N ARG A 29 9.26 -2.24 -6.39
CA ARG A 29 7.92 -2.42 -6.92
C ARG A 29 7.69 -1.45 -8.09
N PRO A 30 6.80 -1.75 -9.05
CA PRO A 30 6.55 -0.90 -10.20
C PRO A 30 6.23 0.57 -9.87
N GLY A 31 5.55 0.84 -8.74
CA GLY A 31 5.23 2.18 -8.26
C GLY A 31 6.37 2.94 -7.56
N ASP A 32 7.52 2.28 -7.29
CA ASP A 32 8.61 2.84 -6.49
C ASP A 32 9.59 3.71 -7.28
N LYS A 33 9.40 3.87 -8.59
CA LYS A 33 10.31 4.67 -9.44
C LYS A 33 10.19 6.14 -9.10
N GLY A 34 11.26 6.71 -8.54
CA GLY A 34 11.31 8.11 -8.13
C GLY A 34 10.89 8.37 -6.68
N GLU A 35 10.32 7.38 -5.98
CA GLU A 35 9.90 7.52 -4.59
C GLU A 35 11.12 7.72 -3.66
N THR A 36 11.04 8.71 -2.79
CA THR A 36 12.10 8.99 -1.82
C THR A 36 12.13 7.96 -0.69
N ALA A 37 13.29 7.77 -0.04
CA ALA A 37 13.42 6.88 1.11
C ALA A 37 12.46 7.27 2.27
N GLU A 38 12.16 8.56 2.43
CA GLU A 38 11.20 9.04 3.43
C GLU A 38 9.77 8.67 3.05
N ALA A 39 9.35 8.83 1.79
CA ALA A 39 8.05 8.40 1.31
C ALA A 39 7.86 6.88 1.52
N LYS A 40 8.83 6.06 1.13
CA LYS A 40 8.82 4.60 1.40
C LYS A 40 8.64 4.27 2.87
N LYS A 41 9.31 5.00 3.77
CA LYS A 41 9.18 4.82 5.21
C LYS A 41 7.79 5.21 5.71
N LEU A 42 7.22 6.31 5.23
CA LEU A 42 5.88 6.75 5.60
C LEU A 42 4.82 5.75 5.16
N ARG A 43 4.84 5.33 3.90
CA ARG A 43 3.91 4.36 3.32
C ARG A 43 4.10 2.94 3.89
N GLY A 44 5.29 2.58 4.31
CA GLY A 44 5.65 1.26 4.87
C GLY A 44 5.45 1.08 6.38
N ARG A 45 4.79 2.00 7.10
CA ARG A 45 4.64 1.94 8.56
C ARG A 45 4.05 0.63 9.05
N PRO A 46 4.75 -0.08 9.98
CA PRO A 46 4.35 -1.42 10.40
C PRO A 46 3.39 -1.45 11.59
N ALA A 47 3.15 -0.31 12.26
CA ALA A 47 2.37 -0.21 13.48
C ALA A 47 1.08 0.61 13.29
N HIS A 48 0.05 0.30 14.08
CA HIS A 48 -1.11 1.18 14.21
C HIS A 48 -0.71 2.51 14.84
N PRO A 49 -1.33 3.64 14.43
CA PRO A 49 -1.19 4.88 15.18
C PRO A 49 -1.79 4.70 16.59
N LYS A 50 -1.07 5.19 17.61
CA LYS A 50 -1.58 5.21 18.99
C LYS A 50 -2.71 6.24 19.12
N PRO A 51 -3.58 6.12 20.11
CA PRO A 51 -4.64 7.12 20.33
C PRO A 51 -4.12 8.58 20.42
N SER A 52 -2.94 8.79 21.01
CA SER A 52 -2.29 10.11 21.11
C SER A 52 -1.67 10.60 19.78
N GLU A 53 -1.53 9.71 18.81
CA GLU A 53 -1.02 10.01 17.47
C GLU A 53 -2.16 10.29 16.47
N ILE A 54 -3.41 10.03 16.84
CA ILE A 54 -4.56 10.33 15.99
C ILE A 54 -4.84 11.85 16.05
N ASP A 55 -4.86 12.46 14.85
CA ASP A 55 -5.35 13.84 14.68
C ASP A 55 -6.89 13.81 14.53
N SER A 56 -7.58 14.20 15.58
CA SER A 56 -9.05 14.23 15.59
C SER A 56 -9.65 15.28 14.65
N ALA A 57 -8.86 16.26 14.21
CA ALA A 57 -9.29 17.25 13.22
C ALA A 57 -9.22 16.72 11.78
N ALA A 58 -8.50 15.63 11.53
CA ALA A 58 -8.40 15.00 10.23
C ALA A 58 -9.56 14.01 10.02
N ASN A 59 -10.69 14.50 9.54
CA ASN A 59 -11.83 13.72 9.08
C ASN A 59 -12.01 13.88 7.56
N LEU A 60 -12.94 13.14 6.94
CA LEU A 60 -13.14 13.13 5.49
C LEU A 60 -13.33 14.56 4.92
N ASP A 61 -14.23 15.34 5.52
CA ASP A 61 -14.53 16.70 5.06
C ASP A 61 -13.32 17.64 5.24
N ALA A 62 -12.57 17.48 6.33
CA ALA A 62 -11.37 18.25 6.58
C ALA A 62 -10.27 17.94 5.56
N LEU A 63 -10.08 16.67 5.17
CA LEU A 63 -9.14 16.29 4.13
C LEU A 63 -9.52 16.89 2.77
N LEU A 64 -10.81 16.94 2.46
CA LEU A 64 -11.33 17.54 1.21
C LEU A 64 -11.27 19.05 1.18
N SER A 65 -11.37 19.74 2.33
CA SER A 65 -11.38 21.20 2.41
C SER A 65 -10.01 21.82 2.64
N ARG A 66 -9.09 21.11 3.32
CA ARG A 66 -7.76 21.59 3.71
C ARG A 66 -6.69 20.82 2.91
N LYS A 67 -6.50 21.22 1.65
CA LYS A 67 -5.75 20.46 0.65
C LYS A 67 -4.24 20.66 0.68
N ASP A 68 -3.77 21.73 1.31
CA ASP A 68 -2.35 22.08 1.33
C ASP A 68 -1.53 21.06 2.13
N LYS A 69 -0.30 20.78 1.71
CA LYS A 69 0.62 19.85 2.39
C LYS A 69 0.81 20.15 3.88
N GLY A 70 0.77 21.44 4.28
CA GLY A 70 0.90 21.88 5.66
C GLY A 70 -0.39 21.78 6.49
N ALA A 71 -1.51 21.32 5.93
CA ALA A 71 -2.81 21.27 6.62
C ALA A 71 -2.83 20.24 7.76
N PHE A 72 -2.11 19.16 7.63
CA PHE A 72 -1.98 18.07 8.60
C PHE A 72 -0.51 17.63 8.72
N SER A 73 -0.24 16.76 9.68
CA SER A 73 1.10 16.22 9.89
C SER A 73 1.16 14.76 9.49
N GLU A 74 2.08 14.41 8.60
CA GLU A 74 2.36 13.02 8.24
C GLU A 74 2.92 12.19 9.40
N ALA A 75 3.32 12.80 10.52
CA ALA A 75 3.66 12.11 11.77
C ALA A 75 2.43 11.64 12.57
N LYS A 76 1.23 11.99 12.12
CA LYS A 76 -0.04 11.65 12.75
C LYS A 76 -0.81 10.61 11.94
N GLY A 77 -1.68 9.90 12.63
CA GLY A 77 -2.72 9.10 12.01
C GLY A 77 -4.06 9.83 12.02
N ALA A 78 -5.02 9.26 11.31
CA ALA A 78 -6.41 9.72 11.36
C ALA A 78 -7.38 8.54 11.42
N THR A 79 -8.59 8.83 11.89
CA THR A 79 -9.74 7.94 11.75
C THR A 79 -10.83 8.70 11.00
N ILE A 80 -11.15 8.22 9.79
CA ILE A 80 -12.14 8.85 8.92
C ILE A 80 -13.32 7.92 8.66
N GLU A 81 -14.49 8.48 8.38
CA GLU A 81 -15.67 7.73 7.97
C GLU A 81 -16.13 8.16 6.58
N GLY A 82 -16.56 7.21 5.77
CA GLY A 82 -17.09 7.48 4.45
C GLY A 82 -17.68 6.24 3.81
N TYR A 83 -18.33 6.42 2.68
CA TYR A 83 -18.81 5.33 1.85
C TYR A 83 -17.71 4.90 0.88
N VAL A 84 -17.48 3.59 0.76
CA VAL A 84 -16.57 3.05 -0.24
C VAL A 84 -17.27 3.11 -1.60
N VAL A 85 -16.78 3.96 -2.49
CA VAL A 85 -17.33 4.14 -3.84
C VAL A 85 -16.54 3.40 -4.91
N GLN A 86 -15.28 3.04 -4.62
CA GLN A 86 -14.42 2.29 -5.52
C GLN A 86 -13.45 1.41 -4.72
N VAL A 87 -13.04 0.27 -5.29
CA VAL A 87 -12.00 -0.61 -4.74
C VAL A 87 -11.18 -1.14 -5.92
N GLU A 88 -9.93 -0.74 -5.99
CA GLU A 88 -9.00 -1.12 -7.05
C GLU A 88 -7.79 -1.83 -6.45
N ARG A 89 -7.14 -2.66 -7.26
CA ARG A 89 -5.87 -3.28 -6.91
C ARG A 89 -4.82 -2.75 -7.86
N GLU A 90 -3.80 -2.13 -7.29
CA GLU A 90 -2.70 -1.56 -8.03
C GLU A 90 -1.64 -2.61 -8.42
N GLU A 91 -0.75 -2.23 -9.33
CA GLU A 91 0.30 -3.12 -9.85
C GLU A 91 1.31 -3.56 -8.77
N ASP A 92 1.58 -2.69 -7.78
CA ASP A 92 2.45 -2.98 -6.63
C ASP A 92 1.78 -3.89 -5.59
N GLY A 93 0.47 -4.15 -5.77
CA GLY A 93 -0.34 -5.03 -4.95
C GLY A 93 -1.08 -4.34 -3.81
N ASP A 94 -0.99 -3.01 -3.71
CA ASP A 94 -1.80 -2.20 -2.82
C ASP A 94 -3.28 -2.27 -3.24
N TYR A 95 -4.19 -2.06 -2.30
CA TYR A 95 -5.61 -1.83 -2.59
C TYR A 95 -5.94 -0.37 -2.30
N HIS A 96 -6.34 0.34 -3.33
CA HIS A 96 -6.93 1.67 -3.23
C HIS A 96 -8.42 1.53 -2.99
N LEU A 97 -8.90 2.09 -1.88
CA LEU A 97 -10.31 2.30 -1.64
C LEU A 97 -10.57 3.80 -1.75
N THR A 98 -11.56 4.17 -2.55
CA THR A 98 -12.03 5.54 -2.65
C THR A 98 -13.17 5.74 -1.66
N LEU A 99 -13.01 6.72 -0.77
CA LEU A 99 -14.04 7.11 0.19
C LEU A 99 -14.70 8.44 -0.21
N ALA A 100 -16.00 8.52 -0.04
CA ALA A 100 -16.78 9.74 -0.22
C ALA A 100 -17.81 9.91 0.91
N SER A 101 -18.36 11.12 1.08
CA SER A 101 -19.36 11.43 2.10
C SER A 101 -20.75 10.81 1.81
N ALA A 102 -21.01 10.46 0.54
CA ALA A 102 -22.27 9.85 0.10
C ALA A 102 -22.02 8.54 -0.67
N ALA A 103 -22.96 7.60 -0.52
CA ALA A 103 -22.95 6.38 -1.31
C ALA A 103 -23.14 6.71 -2.81
N GLY A 104 -22.31 6.09 -3.67
CA GLY A 104 -22.39 6.26 -5.12
C GLY A 104 -21.94 7.64 -5.62
N GLU A 105 -21.19 8.41 -4.84
CA GLU A 105 -20.58 9.67 -5.30
C GLU A 105 -19.66 9.43 -6.50
N THR A 106 -19.87 10.19 -7.57
CA THR A 106 -19.11 10.09 -8.82
C THR A 106 -18.20 11.29 -9.09
N ASP A 107 -18.37 12.38 -8.34
CA ASP A 107 -17.50 13.55 -8.44
C ASP A 107 -16.16 13.27 -7.78
N THR A 108 -15.12 13.09 -8.58
CA THR A 108 -13.76 12.77 -8.10
C THR A 108 -13.21 13.82 -7.15
N LYS A 109 -13.67 15.08 -7.25
CA LYS A 109 -13.28 16.18 -6.35
C LYS A 109 -13.77 16.00 -4.90
N LYS A 110 -14.63 15.01 -4.66
CA LYS A 110 -15.14 14.62 -3.34
C LYS A 110 -14.58 13.29 -2.84
N TRP A 111 -13.52 12.80 -3.47
CA TRP A 111 -12.90 11.52 -3.17
C TRP A 111 -11.65 11.69 -2.32
N VAL A 112 -11.50 10.79 -1.36
CA VAL A 112 -10.27 10.59 -0.56
C VAL A 112 -9.82 9.15 -0.76
N ILE A 113 -8.56 8.96 -1.09
CA ILE A 113 -7.96 7.63 -1.21
C ILE A 113 -7.52 7.12 0.15
N VAL A 114 -7.73 5.84 0.39
CA VAL A 114 -7.17 5.12 1.53
C VAL A 114 -6.54 3.82 1.02
N GLU A 115 -5.29 3.54 1.42
CA GLU A 115 -4.49 2.49 0.82
C GLU A 115 -4.12 1.39 1.79
N VAL A 116 -4.38 0.15 1.36
CA VAL A 116 -4.09 -1.06 2.13
C VAL A 116 -2.91 -1.79 1.49
N THR A 117 -1.73 -1.66 2.08
CA THR A 117 -0.51 -2.27 1.56
C THR A 117 -0.50 -3.79 1.69
N PRO A 118 0.30 -4.53 0.87
CA PRO A 118 0.45 -5.99 0.99
C PRO A 118 0.93 -6.42 2.38
N ALA A 119 1.70 -5.58 3.07
CA ALA A 119 2.14 -5.85 4.44
C ALA A 119 0.97 -5.88 5.42
N TRP A 120 0.00 -4.98 5.29
CA TRP A 120 -1.20 -4.93 6.13
C TRP A 120 -2.24 -5.98 5.72
N GLN A 121 -2.37 -6.31 4.44
CA GLN A 121 -3.19 -7.43 3.97
C GLN A 121 -2.79 -8.77 4.61
N LYS A 122 -1.50 -8.97 4.89
CA LYS A 122 -0.99 -10.17 5.56
C LYS A 122 -1.23 -10.18 7.07
N LYS A 123 -1.46 -9.02 7.69
CA LYS A 123 -1.63 -8.89 9.15
C LYS A 123 -3.08 -9.03 9.61
N SER A 124 -4.04 -8.72 8.74
CA SER A 124 -5.45 -8.69 9.11
C SER A 124 -6.32 -9.32 8.01
N ALA A 125 -7.19 -10.23 8.41
CA ALA A 125 -8.13 -10.87 7.49
C ALA A 125 -9.11 -9.85 6.88
N GLU A 126 -9.49 -8.82 7.63
CA GLU A 126 -10.39 -7.74 7.20
C GLU A 126 -9.78 -6.93 6.06
N LEU A 127 -8.45 -6.83 6.01
CA LEU A 127 -7.71 -6.07 5.01
C LEU A 127 -7.34 -6.89 3.77
N THR A 128 -7.81 -8.12 3.64
CA THR A 128 -7.60 -8.91 2.41
C THR A 128 -8.46 -8.39 1.26
N GLY A 129 -7.95 -8.46 0.03
CA GLY A 129 -8.64 -7.95 -1.14
C GLY A 129 -10.06 -8.49 -1.32
N ASN A 130 -10.32 -9.75 -0.95
CA ASN A 130 -11.68 -10.33 -1.01
C ASN A 130 -12.63 -9.65 -0.03
N ASN A 131 -12.16 -9.28 1.17
CA ASN A 131 -12.99 -8.60 2.16
C ASN A 131 -13.13 -7.11 1.84
N LEU A 132 -12.07 -6.46 1.35
CA LEU A 132 -12.14 -5.07 0.92
C LEU A 132 -13.17 -4.86 -0.20
N ARG A 133 -13.24 -5.74 -1.21
CA ARG A 133 -14.24 -5.67 -2.28
C ARG A 133 -15.69 -5.76 -1.77
N LYS A 134 -15.94 -6.45 -0.66
CA LYS A 134 -17.28 -6.55 -0.04
C LYS A 134 -17.73 -5.26 0.63
N LEU A 135 -16.82 -4.29 0.78
CA LEU A 135 -17.10 -2.98 1.37
C LEU A 135 -17.68 -1.99 0.37
N LEU A 136 -17.62 -2.28 -0.92
CA LEU A 136 -18.17 -1.41 -1.96
C LEU A 136 -19.63 -1.04 -1.64
N GLY A 137 -19.94 0.24 -1.68
CA GLY A 137 -21.25 0.82 -1.34
C GLY A 137 -21.55 0.92 0.15
N LYS A 138 -20.68 0.43 1.03
CA LYS A 138 -20.89 0.46 2.48
C LYS A 138 -20.20 1.65 3.12
N LYS A 139 -20.78 2.15 4.21
CA LYS A 139 -20.13 3.12 5.08
C LYS A 139 -19.11 2.39 5.96
N VAL A 140 -17.92 2.92 6.04
CA VAL A 140 -16.80 2.36 6.81
C VAL A 140 -16.15 3.41 7.68
N ARG A 141 -15.51 2.94 8.75
CA ARG A 141 -14.53 3.70 9.54
C ARG A 141 -13.16 3.14 9.25
N VAL A 142 -12.27 3.99 8.79
CA VAL A 142 -10.90 3.65 8.41
C VAL A 142 -9.93 4.36 9.36
N THR A 143 -8.98 3.62 9.89
CA THR A 143 -7.88 4.16 10.71
C THR A 143 -6.55 3.84 10.05
N GLY A 144 -5.67 4.81 10.01
CA GLY A 144 -4.32 4.64 9.46
C GLY A 144 -3.50 5.91 9.61
N TRP A 145 -2.42 6.00 8.86
CA TRP A 145 -1.51 7.12 8.91
C TRP A 145 -1.84 8.15 7.84
N LEU A 146 -1.73 9.42 8.18
CA LEU A 146 -1.83 10.50 7.21
C LEU A 146 -0.60 10.48 6.30
N TYR A 147 -0.83 10.61 5.01
CA TYR A 147 0.19 10.73 4.00
C TYR A 147 -0.23 11.78 2.97
N TYR A 148 0.71 12.61 2.56
CA TYR A 148 0.48 13.58 1.49
C TYR A 148 1.14 13.08 0.22
N GLU A 149 0.35 12.67 -0.76
CA GLU A 149 0.86 12.23 -2.06
C GLU A 149 1.53 13.41 -2.76
N PRO A 150 2.83 13.32 -3.10
CA PRO A 150 3.54 14.40 -3.76
C PRO A 150 2.96 14.65 -5.16
N ASP A 151 3.19 15.85 -5.68
CA ASP A 151 2.87 16.17 -7.07
C ASP A 151 3.72 15.30 -7.99
N GLU A 152 3.09 14.32 -8.61
CA GLU A 152 3.61 13.68 -9.80
C GLU A 152 3.17 14.50 -11.02
N ASP A 153 3.87 14.32 -12.15
CA ASP A 153 3.70 15.11 -13.40
C ASP A 153 2.29 15.04 -14.04
N GLN A 154 1.34 14.38 -13.37
CA GLN A 154 -0.05 14.24 -13.83
C GLN A 154 -1.02 15.02 -12.94
N PRO A 155 -2.01 15.70 -13.54
CA PRO A 155 -3.08 16.34 -12.78
C PRO A 155 -3.85 15.28 -11.99
N ASP A 156 -3.84 15.39 -10.67
CA ASP A 156 -4.66 14.55 -9.82
C ASP A 156 -6.14 14.97 -9.92
N PRO A 157 -7.03 14.11 -10.42
CA PRO A 157 -8.46 14.46 -10.53
C PRO A 157 -9.17 14.48 -9.17
N ARG A 158 -8.52 14.00 -8.09
CA ARG A 158 -9.10 13.87 -6.77
C ARG A 158 -9.31 15.22 -6.06
N GLY A 159 -10.13 15.20 -5.05
CA GLY A 159 -10.42 16.39 -4.24
C GLY A 159 -9.26 16.84 -3.37
N THR A 160 -8.36 15.94 -3.02
CA THR A 160 -7.23 16.18 -2.13
C THR A 160 -6.09 15.21 -2.44
N ARG A 161 -4.87 15.62 -2.07
CA ARG A 161 -3.68 14.75 -2.06
C ARG A 161 -3.42 14.12 -0.69
N TRP A 162 -4.23 14.44 0.31
CA TRP A 162 -4.17 13.76 1.59
C TRP A 162 -4.84 12.40 1.50
N GLU A 163 -4.16 11.39 1.99
CA GLU A 163 -4.55 9.99 1.98
C GLU A 163 -4.42 9.39 3.38
N ILE A 164 -5.05 8.24 3.57
CA ILE A 164 -4.73 7.36 4.70
C ILE A 164 -3.84 6.23 4.16
N HIS A 165 -2.54 6.33 4.39
CA HIS A 165 -1.56 5.38 3.89
C HIS A 165 -0.41 5.13 4.88
N PRO A 166 -0.25 3.91 5.39
CA PRO A 166 -1.13 2.76 5.19
C PRO A 166 -2.38 2.80 6.06
N VAL A 167 -3.46 2.21 5.55
CA VAL A 167 -4.60 1.79 6.36
C VAL A 167 -4.17 0.67 7.29
N THR A 168 -4.52 0.79 8.55
CA THR A 168 -4.16 -0.20 9.58
C THR A 168 -5.38 -0.90 10.18
N ASP A 169 -6.57 -0.32 10.06
CA ASP A 169 -7.84 -0.91 10.49
C ASP A 169 -8.98 -0.37 9.63
N ILE A 170 -9.97 -1.23 9.34
CA ILE A 170 -11.20 -0.86 8.64
C ILE A 170 -12.38 -1.63 9.24
N LYS A 171 -13.47 -0.92 9.54
CA LYS A 171 -14.68 -1.50 10.13
C LYS A 171 -15.93 -0.91 9.50
N PRO A 172 -17.04 -1.67 9.42
CA PRO A 172 -18.34 -1.09 9.11
C PRO A 172 -18.64 0.05 10.08
N ALA A 173 -19.20 1.15 9.56
CA ALA A 173 -19.74 2.27 10.33
C ALA A 173 -21.27 2.25 10.27
N SER A 174 -21.90 2.73 11.36
CA SER A 174 -23.37 2.85 11.45
C SER A 174 -23.87 4.05 10.66
#